data_257b5cadaac1fa2996155f0101851239
#
_entry.id   257b5cadaac1fa2996155f0101851239
#
_cell.length_a   1.000
_cell.length_b   1.000
_cell.length_c   1.000
_cell.angle_alpha   90.00
_cell.angle_beta   90.00
_cell.angle_gamma   90.00
#
_symmetry.space_group_name_H-M   'P 1'
#
loop_
_entity.id
_entity.type
_entity.pdbx_description
1 polymer ?
#
loop_
_entity_poly.entity_id
_entity_poly.type
_entity_poly.pdbx_seq_one_letter_code
_entity_poly.pdbx_strand_id
1 'polypeptide(L)' 'MIKQNVVFVENKAGSLKRVTGILADNGINIYGFACFDAPEFAIFRMICNDPDKAEIVLNRSGYMNRITQAIVV' A
#
# COMPACT_ATOMS: atom_id res chain seq x y z
N MET A 1 -11.28 9.04 12.20
CA MET A 1 -10.50 7.87 11.73
C MET A 1 -10.09 8.06 10.29
N ILE A 2 -8.90 7.62 9.95
CA ILE A 2 -8.34 7.74 8.61
C ILE A 2 -8.27 6.37 7.98
N LYS A 3 -8.66 6.25 6.72
CA LYS A 3 -8.52 5.01 5.97
C LYS A 3 -7.04 4.75 5.66
N GLN A 4 -6.62 3.54 5.93
CA GLN A 4 -5.26 3.07 5.70
C GLN A 4 -5.30 1.88 4.75
N ASN A 5 -4.46 1.91 3.72
CA ASN A 5 -4.28 0.76 2.84
C ASN A 5 -3.19 -0.15 3.42
N VAL A 6 -3.51 -1.43 3.51
CA VAL A 6 -2.57 -2.47 3.96
C VAL A 6 -2.31 -3.37 2.78
N VAL A 7 -1.08 -3.40 2.30
CA VAL A 7 -0.68 -4.13 1.11
C VAL A 7 0.31 -5.23 1.48
N PHE A 8 0.04 -6.44 1.01
CA PHE A 8 0.93 -7.58 1.21
C PHE A 8 1.82 -7.71 -0.03
N VAL A 9 3.13 -7.67 0.18
CA VAL A 9 4.11 -7.79 -0.90
C VAL A 9 5.08 -8.91 -0.57
N GLU A 10 5.58 -9.59 -1.60
CA GLU A 10 6.68 -10.53 -1.43
C GLU A 10 7.93 -9.74 -1.03
N ASN A 11 8.71 -10.29 -0.10
CA ASN A 11 9.93 -9.64 0.36
C ASN A 11 11.06 -9.87 -0.64
N LYS A 12 10.93 -9.28 -1.82
CA LYS A 12 11.92 -9.30 -2.88
C LYS A 12 12.40 -7.91 -3.20
N ALA A 13 13.65 -7.81 -3.60
CA ALA A 13 14.20 -6.54 -4.05
C ALA A 13 13.34 -5.96 -5.19
N GLY A 14 12.94 -4.73 -5.06
CA GLY A 14 12.12 -4.03 -6.05
C GLY A 14 10.61 -4.16 -5.90
N SER A 15 10.09 -5.07 -5.06
CA SER A 15 8.64 -5.22 -4.87
C SER A 15 7.99 -3.95 -4.36
N LEU A 16 8.56 -3.33 -3.36
CA LEU A 16 8.03 -2.10 -2.79
C LEU A 16 8.14 -0.95 -3.79
N LYS A 17 9.24 -0.88 -4.52
CA LYS A 17 9.42 0.12 -5.58
C LYS A 17 8.33 -0.03 -6.66
N ARG A 18 8.00 -1.25 -7.03
CA ARG A 18 6.95 -1.51 -8.00
C ARG A 18 5.59 -1.05 -7.50
N VAL A 19 5.25 -1.35 -6.24
CA VAL A 19 3.99 -0.92 -5.63
C VAL A 19 3.88 0.61 -5.62
N THR A 20 4.91 1.30 -5.15
CA THR A 20 4.91 2.76 -5.12
C THR A 20 4.86 3.37 -6.51
N GLY A 21 5.53 2.75 -7.48
CA GLY A 21 5.48 3.17 -8.89
C GLY A 21 4.09 3.05 -9.49
N ILE A 22 3.39 1.94 -9.24
CA ILE A 22 2.02 1.74 -9.70
C ILE A 22 1.09 2.82 -9.13
N LEU A 23 1.23 3.12 -7.84
CA LEU A 23 0.42 4.14 -7.19
C LEU A 23 0.70 5.53 -7.79
N ALA A 24 1.95 5.87 -7.98
CA ALA A 24 2.34 7.15 -8.57
C ALA A 24 1.80 7.30 -10.00
N ASP A 25 1.89 6.23 -10.81
CA ASP A 25 1.39 6.24 -12.18
C ASP A 25 -0.12 6.45 -12.27
N ASN A 26 -0.83 6.14 -11.21
CA ASN A 26 -2.28 6.32 -11.12
C ASN A 26 -2.69 7.56 -10.34
N GLY A 27 -1.76 8.48 -10.11
CA GLY A 27 -2.05 9.76 -9.46
C GLY A 27 -2.31 9.67 -7.97
N ILE A 28 -1.86 8.61 -7.32
CA ILE A 28 -2.05 8.42 -5.89
C ILE A 28 -0.85 8.96 -5.14
N ASN A 29 -1.10 9.93 -4.26
CA ASN A 29 -0.08 10.52 -3.40
C ASN A 29 -0.09 9.83 -2.04
N ILE A 30 1.08 9.35 -1.62
CA ILE A 30 1.26 8.74 -0.31
C ILE A 30 1.67 9.84 0.67
N TYR A 31 0.86 10.02 1.71
CA TYR A 31 1.14 11.02 2.76
C TYR A 31 2.04 10.47 3.86
N GLY A 32 1.96 9.18 4.10
CA GLY A 32 2.78 8.52 5.09
C GLY A 32 2.70 7.01 4.94
N PHE A 33 3.73 6.32 5.36
CA PHE A 33 3.74 4.87 5.27
C PHE A 33 4.60 4.26 6.38
N ALA A 34 4.36 2.97 6.63
CA ALA A 34 5.20 2.12 7.45
C ALA A 34 5.33 0.76 6.76
N CYS A 35 6.50 0.18 6.82
CA CYS A 35 6.77 -1.12 6.23
C CYS A 35 7.24 -2.08 7.34
N PHE A 36 6.62 -3.25 7.37
CA PHE A 36 7.02 -4.31 8.28
C PHE A 36 7.55 -5.48 7.47
N ASP A 37 8.83 -5.79 7.63
CA ASP A 37 9.49 -6.86 6.89
C ASP A 37 9.51 -8.16 7.68
N ALA A 38 9.12 -9.25 7.01
CA ALA A 38 9.33 -10.61 7.47
C ALA A 38 10.17 -11.35 6.41
N PRO A 39 10.76 -12.52 6.71
CA PRO A 39 11.63 -13.19 5.76
C PRO A 39 11.01 -13.50 4.40
N GLU A 40 9.72 -13.80 4.36
CA GLU A 40 9.04 -14.25 3.14
C GLU A 40 8.12 -13.19 2.52
N PHE A 41 7.71 -12.18 3.30
CA PHE A 41 6.78 -11.16 2.85
C PHE A 41 6.99 -9.88 3.62
N ALA A 42 6.40 -8.81 3.12
CA ALA A 42 6.36 -7.53 3.83
C ALA A 42 4.93 -7.02 3.88
N ILE A 43 4.61 -6.28 4.92
CA ILE A 43 3.35 -5.57 5.04
C ILE A 43 3.64 -4.09 4.89
N PHE A 44 3.07 -3.49 3.86
CA PHE A 44 3.19 -2.07 3.59
C PHE A 44 1.88 -1.38 3.99
N ARG A 45 1.95 -0.49 4.95
CA ARG A 45 0.81 0.30 5.41
C ARG A 45 0.99 1.73 4.95
N MET A 46 -0.03 2.29 4.33
CA MET A 46 0.07 3.66 3.83
C MET A 46 -1.22 4.44 4.03
N ILE A 47 -1.06 5.74 4.14
CA ILE A 47 -2.14 6.71 4.11
C ILE A 47 -1.94 7.53 2.84
N CYS A 48 -2.98 7.62 2.02
CA CYS A 48 -2.90 8.29 0.74
C CYS A 48 -4.14 9.15 0.47
N ASN A 49 -4.09 9.91 -0.62
CA ASN A 49 -5.17 10.82 -1.00
C ASN A 49 -6.45 10.12 -1.46
N ASP A 50 -6.35 8.89 -1.98
CA ASP A 50 -7.50 8.16 -2.50
C ASP A 50 -7.37 6.65 -2.20
N PRO A 51 -7.72 6.23 -0.98
CA PRO A 51 -7.55 4.84 -0.56
C PRO A 51 -8.41 3.85 -1.37
N ASP A 52 -9.61 4.24 -1.79
CA ASP A 52 -10.48 3.36 -2.56
C ASP A 52 -9.89 3.07 -3.94
N LYS A 53 -9.39 4.10 -4.61
CA LYS A 53 -8.73 3.94 -5.90
C LYS A 53 -7.44 3.11 -5.77
N ALA A 54 -6.69 3.36 -4.72
CA ALA A 54 -5.46 2.60 -4.45
C ALA A 54 -5.75 1.11 -4.31
N GLU A 55 -6.81 0.74 -3.60
CA GLU A 55 -7.22 -0.65 -3.46
C GLU A 55 -7.54 -1.28 -4.81
N ILE A 56 -8.31 -0.60 -5.64
CA ILE A 56 -8.69 -1.10 -6.98
C ILE A 56 -7.46 -1.28 -7.86
N VAL A 57 -6.59 -0.29 -7.90
CA VAL A 57 -5.39 -0.30 -8.74
C VAL A 57 -4.46 -1.43 -8.33
N LEU A 58 -4.24 -1.62 -7.04
CA LEU A 58 -3.36 -2.67 -6.54
C LEU A 58 -3.95 -4.05 -6.76
N ASN A 59 -5.27 -4.22 -6.60
CA ASN A 59 -5.93 -5.49 -6.91
C ASN A 59 -5.77 -5.86 -8.38
N ARG A 60 -5.92 -4.90 -9.29
CA ARG A 60 -5.72 -5.12 -10.74
C ARG A 60 -4.28 -5.51 -11.06
N SER A 61 -3.34 -5.04 -10.28
CA SER A 61 -1.92 -5.34 -10.46
C SER A 61 -1.50 -6.65 -9.78
N GLY A 62 -2.43 -7.37 -9.19
CA GLY A 62 -2.17 -8.67 -8.57
C GLY A 62 -1.70 -8.62 -7.13
N TYR A 63 -1.81 -7.47 -6.46
CA TYR A 63 -1.43 -7.34 -5.06
C TYR A 63 -2.62 -7.53 -4.15
N MET A 64 -2.46 -8.39 -3.14
CA MET A 64 -3.43 -8.53 -2.08
C MET A 64 -3.34 -7.31 -1.17
N ASN A 65 -4.48 -6.64 -1.00
CA ASN A 65 -4.53 -5.46 -0.13
C ASN A 65 -5.94 -5.24 0.38
N ARG A 66 -6.05 -4.44 1.43
CA ARG A 66 -7.35 -4.07 2.01
C ARG A 66 -7.25 -2.71 2.68
N ILE A 67 -8.42 -2.11 2.89
CA ILE A 67 -8.54 -0.86 3.62
C ILE A 67 -8.90 -1.17 5.07
N THR A 68 -8.17 -0.56 5.98
CA THR A 68 -8.49 -0.57 7.41
C THR A 68 -8.62 0.86 7.90
N GLN A 69 -9.14 1.05 9.09
CA GLN A 69 -9.20 2.38 9.69
C GLN A 69 -8.09 2.52 10.71
N ALA A 70 -7.35 3.61 10.61
CA ALA A 70 -6.31 3.95 11.56
C ALA A 70 -6.80 5.06 12.48
N ILE A 71 -6.48 4.93 13.78
CA ILE A 71 -6.75 5.99 14.73
C ILE A 71 -5.54 6.92 14.71
N VAL A 72 -5.79 8.19 14.42
CA VAL A 72 -4.76 9.22 14.49
C VAL A 72 -4.88 9.89 15.85
N VAL A 73 -3.82 9.76 16.60
CA VAL A 73 -3.74 10.33 17.94
C VAL A 73 -2.95 11.62 17.87
#